data_078ed47efec8a0cdc7b5301200549143
#
_entry.id   078ed47efec8a0cdc7b5301200549143
#
_cell.length_a   1.000
_cell.length_b   1.000
_cell.length_c   1.000
_cell.angle_alpha   90.00
_cell.angle_beta   90.00
_cell.angle_gamma   90.00
#
_symmetry.space_group_name_H-M   'P 1'
#
loop_
_entity.id
_entity.type
_entity.pdbx_description
1 polymer ?
#
loop_
_entity_poly.entity_id
_entity_poly.type
_entity_poly.pdbx_seq_one_letter_code
_entity_poly.pdbx_strand_id
1 'polypeptide(L)'
;MRKRAITTDIVLIDIIDFSRLQMDEQLEIISYLSLTYKKMILKMLKASGIPMDKMLQGMIPTGDGFYCILHPSLRGFGPLLGLSFIHFSDFIAKEYPYFKGIRVAVHTGKVHHFEDILGNENFIGDGLNECARYVEIKNLVVSTVIISDSAYESLQAFLTLHKDFHQLLEECEFRHSSLHTFQDKHNITHSGYLIWMRKGGIIPPPKPSWNAAPKKH
;
A
#
# COMPACT_ATOMS: atom_id res chain seq x y z
N MET A 1 -29.34 5.26 -7.71
CA MET A 1 -28.44 6.26 -8.37
C MET A 1 -27.08 5.61 -8.57
N ARG A 2 -26.51 5.55 -9.80
CA ARG A 2 -25.13 5.07 -9.98
C ARG A 2 -24.19 6.07 -9.33
N LYS A 3 -23.52 5.69 -8.22
CA LYS A 3 -22.43 6.50 -7.65
C LYS A 3 -21.33 6.62 -8.71
N ARG A 4 -20.79 7.83 -8.90
CA ARG A 4 -19.76 8.12 -9.90
C ARG A 4 -18.45 7.42 -9.52
N ALA A 5 -17.71 6.94 -10.54
CA ALA A 5 -16.35 6.45 -10.31
C ALA A 5 -15.48 7.54 -9.68
N ILE A 6 -14.65 7.17 -8.73
CA ILE A 6 -13.61 8.03 -8.17
C ILE A 6 -12.24 7.51 -8.58
N THR A 7 -11.30 8.43 -8.82
CA THR A 7 -9.88 8.09 -8.99
C THR A 7 -9.16 8.44 -7.71
N THR A 8 -8.52 7.45 -7.08
CA THR A 8 -7.86 7.62 -5.80
C THR A 8 -6.70 6.62 -5.63
N ASP A 9 -5.95 6.75 -4.54
CA ASP A 9 -4.95 5.78 -4.16
C ASP A 9 -5.61 4.58 -3.49
N ILE A 10 -5.14 3.41 -3.89
CA ILE A 10 -5.51 2.11 -3.37
C ILE A 10 -4.25 1.51 -2.78
N VAL A 11 -4.28 1.17 -1.51
CA VAL A 11 -3.16 0.51 -0.81
C VAL A 11 -3.61 -0.90 -0.48
N LEU A 12 -2.93 -1.90 -1.02
CA LEU A 12 -3.14 -3.31 -0.69
C LEU A 12 -2.01 -3.77 0.23
N ILE A 13 -2.40 -4.41 1.32
CA ILE A 13 -1.50 -5.06 2.27
C ILE A 13 -1.75 -6.55 2.18
N ASP A 14 -0.68 -7.33 2.06
CA ASP A 14 -0.68 -8.78 1.99
C ASP A 14 0.34 -9.35 2.98
N ILE A 15 -0.10 -10.27 3.85
CA ILE A 15 0.75 -10.88 4.87
C ILE A 15 1.51 -12.05 4.25
N ILE A 16 2.84 -12.01 4.33
CA ILE A 16 3.72 -13.02 3.73
C ILE A 16 3.49 -14.39 4.37
N ASP A 17 3.23 -15.40 3.54
CA ASP A 17 3.02 -16.80 3.95
C ASP A 17 1.87 -17.00 4.97
N PHE A 18 0.88 -16.10 5.00
CA PHE A 18 -0.24 -16.15 5.97
C PHE A 18 -0.96 -17.51 5.99
N SER A 19 -1.22 -18.10 4.84
CA SER A 19 -1.90 -19.39 4.71
C SER A 19 -1.11 -20.57 5.29
N ARG A 20 0.18 -20.39 5.62
CA ARG A 20 1.03 -21.42 6.25
C ARG A 20 1.02 -21.33 7.78
N LEU A 21 0.47 -20.25 8.34
CA LEU A 21 0.35 -20.08 9.78
C LEU A 21 -0.76 -20.98 10.34
N GLN A 22 -0.62 -21.40 11.60
CA GLN A 22 -1.70 -22.05 12.32
C GLN A 22 -2.84 -21.06 12.58
N MET A 23 -4.06 -21.57 12.80
CA MET A 23 -5.25 -20.71 12.95
C MET A 23 -5.09 -19.68 14.08
N ASP A 24 -4.54 -20.07 15.21
CA ASP A 24 -4.32 -19.19 16.37
C ASP A 24 -3.30 -18.10 16.03
N GLU A 25 -2.22 -18.45 15.31
CA GLU A 25 -1.21 -17.51 14.83
C GLU A 25 -1.81 -16.50 13.82
N GLN A 26 -2.67 -17.00 12.90
CA GLN A 26 -3.38 -16.14 11.95
C GLN A 26 -4.26 -15.11 12.69
N LEU A 27 -5.06 -15.57 13.65
CA LEU A 27 -5.94 -14.72 14.44
C LEU A 27 -5.16 -13.68 15.24
N GLU A 28 -4.06 -14.09 15.86
CA GLU A 28 -3.20 -13.21 16.65
C GLU A 28 -2.58 -12.11 15.77
N ILE A 29 -2.00 -12.47 14.62
CA ILE A 29 -1.37 -11.51 13.69
C ILE A 29 -2.40 -10.54 13.11
N ILE A 30 -3.55 -11.01 12.63
CA ILE A 30 -4.60 -10.12 12.09
C ILE A 30 -5.11 -9.16 13.15
N SER A 31 -5.33 -9.64 14.37
CA SER A 31 -5.82 -8.81 15.47
C SER A 31 -4.80 -7.73 15.85
N TYR A 32 -3.52 -8.11 15.94
CA TYR A 32 -2.45 -7.19 16.31
C TYR A 32 -2.18 -6.16 15.22
N LEU A 33 -2.13 -6.57 13.94
CA LEU A 33 -2.01 -5.67 12.79
C LEU A 33 -3.17 -4.67 12.75
N SER A 34 -4.40 -5.16 12.87
CA SER A 34 -5.60 -4.31 12.85
C SER A 34 -5.57 -3.25 13.96
N LEU A 35 -5.21 -3.65 15.20
CA LEU A 35 -5.10 -2.73 16.31
C LEU A 35 -3.98 -1.70 16.11
N THR A 36 -2.81 -2.16 15.65
CA THR A 36 -1.64 -1.31 15.45
C THR A 36 -1.89 -0.30 14.35
N TYR A 37 -2.43 -0.75 13.21
CA TYR A 37 -2.73 0.15 12.09
C TYR A 37 -3.84 1.13 12.41
N LYS A 38 -4.87 0.71 13.15
CA LYS A 38 -5.91 1.62 13.64
C LYS A 38 -5.30 2.72 14.52
N LYS A 39 -4.43 2.37 15.46
CA LYS A 39 -3.74 3.34 16.33
C LYS A 39 -2.84 4.28 15.52
N MET A 40 -2.10 3.75 14.56
CA MET A 40 -1.23 4.52 13.66
C MET A 40 -2.05 5.53 12.85
N ILE A 41 -3.11 5.07 12.18
CA ILE A 41 -3.98 5.93 11.37
C ILE A 41 -4.60 7.04 12.23
N LEU A 42 -5.12 6.70 13.41
CA LEU A 42 -5.67 7.70 14.35
C LEU A 42 -4.62 8.72 14.81
N LYS A 43 -3.38 8.29 15.05
CA LYS A 43 -2.29 9.20 15.41
C LYS A 43 -1.92 10.14 14.27
N MET A 44 -1.84 9.61 13.04
CA MET A 44 -1.57 10.42 11.84
C MET A 44 -2.68 11.46 11.60
N LEU A 45 -3.94 11.05 11.71
CA LEU A 45 -5.09 11.93 11.57
C LEU A 45 -5.10 13.05 12.61
N LYS A 46 -4.82 12.70 13.89
CA LYS A 46 -4.74 13.69 14.95
C LYS A 46 -3.63 14.72 14.68
N ALA A 47 -2.48 14.27 14.19
CA ALA A 47 -1.35 15.15 13.87
C ALA A 47 -1.63 16.06 12.66
N SER A 48 -2.38 15.58 11.67
CA SER A 48 -2.70 16.31 10.43
C SER A 48 -4.00 17.11 10.51
N GLY A 49 -4.82 16.92 11.55
CA GLY A 49 -6.15 17.53 11.67
C GLY A 49 -7.18 17.02 10.66
N ILE A 50 -6.91 15.90 10.00
CA ILE A 50 -7.78 15.30 8.98
C ILE A 50 -8.79 14.36 9.67
N PRO A 51 -10.11 14.51 9.48
CA PRO A 51 -11.10 13.55 9.96
C PRO A 51 -10.96 12.18 9.28
N MET A 52 -11.32 11.09 9.97
CA MET A 52 -11.18 9.72 9.46
C MET A 52 -11.90 9.49 8.13
N ASP A 53 -13.14 9.99 8.02
CA ASP A 53 -13.97 9.93 6.81
C ASP A 53 -13.39 10.68 5.60
N LYS A 54 -12.44 11.59 5.86
CA LYS A 54 -11.68 12.31 4.83
C LYS A 54 -10.30 11.70 4.55
N MET A 55 -9.93 10.65 5.24
CA MET A 55 -8.71 9.89 4.96
C MET A 55 -9.01 8.63 4.17
N LEU A 56 -9.94 7.83 4.65
CA LEU A 56 -10.31 6.55 4.05
C LEU A 56 -11.76 6.61 3.56
N GLN A 57 -11.97 6.19 2.32
CA GLN A 57 -13.32 5.92 1.77
C GLN A 57 -13.81 4.55 2.24
N GLY A 58 -12.90 3.62 2.47
CA GLY A 58 -13.24 2.30 2.98
C GLY A 58 -12.06 1.35 3.06
N MET A 59 -12.33 0.18 3.60
CA MET A 59 -11.40 -0.93 3.71
C MET A 59 -12.10 -2.21 3.26
N ILE A 60 -11.40 -3.07 2.53
CA ILE A 60 -11.89 -4.36 2.04
C ILE A 60 -10.95 -5.45 2.56
N PRO A 61 -11.39 -6.36 3.44
CA PRO A 61 -10.58 -7.49 3.86
C PRO A 61 -10.39 -8.50 2.73
N THR A 62 -9.23 -9.15 2.66
CA THR A 62 -8.88 -10.16 1.64
C THR A 62 -8.61 -11.55 2.23
N GLY A 63 -8.70 -11.73 3.53
CA GLY A 63 -8.37 -12.99 4.19
C GLY A 63 -6.93 -13.01 4.71
N ASP A 64 -5.96 -12.65 3.90
CA ASP A 64 -4.53 -12.54 4.23
C ASP A 64 -4.03 -11.09 4.27
N GLY A 65 -4.96 -10.13 4.26
CA GLY A 65 -4.66 -8.71 4.28
C GLY A 65 -5.90 -7.85 4.06
N PHE A 66 -5.71 -6.68 3.47
CA PHE A 66 -6.82 -5.76 3.17
C PHE A 66 -6.41 -4.66 2.21
N TYR A 67 -7.42 -4.11 1.52
CA TYR A 67 -7.30 -2.86 0.79
C TYR A 67 -7.69 -1.68 1.68
N CYS A 68 -6.92 -0.59 1.58
CA CYS A 68 -7.33 0.74 2.01
C CYS A 68 -7.61 1.59 0.78
N ILE A 69 -8.82 2.14 0.69
CA ILE A 69 -9.23 3.06 -0.36
C ILE A 69 -9.16 4.47 0.22
N LEU A 70 -8.25 5.30 -0.26
CA LEU A 70 -8.08 6.65 0.26
C LEU A 70 -9.18 7.59 -0.24
N HIS A 71 -9.42 8.67 0.50
CA HIS A 71 -10.28 9.74 0.03
C HIS A 71 -9.61 10.44 -1.17
N PRO A 72 -10.32 10.81 -2.25
CA PRO A 72 -9.73 11.42 -3.45
C PRO A 72 -8.93 12.71 -3.19
N SER A 73 -9.25 13.44 -2.12
CA SER A 73 -8.49 14.63 -1.72
C SER A 73 -7.07 14.33 -1.22
N LEU A 74 -6.78 13.07 -0.90
CA LEU A 74 -5.48 12.58 -0.44
C LEU A 74 -4.76 11.74 -1.50
N ARG A 75 -5.14 11.90 -2.77
CA ARG A 75 -4.44 11.23 -3.86
C ARG A 75 -2.96 11.62 -3.87
N GLY A 76 -2.07 10.63 -3.90
CA GLY A 76 -0.62 10.77 -3.75
C GLY A 76 -0.12 10.52 -2.33
N PHE A 77 -1.01 10.38 -1.34
CA PHE A 77 -0.63 10.03 0.04
C PHE A 77 -0.48 8.52 0.25
N GLY A 78 -1.06 7.69 -0.61
CA GLY A 78 -1.02 6.23 -0.51
C GLY A 78 0.37 5.63 -0.33
N PRO A 79 1.40 6.06 -1.09
CA PRO A 79 2.78 5.59 -0.90
C PRO A 79 3.33 5.85 0.51
N LEU A 80 3.02 7.01 1.11
CA LEU A 80 3.44 7.37 2.47
C LEU A 80 2.75 6.49 3.51
N LEU A 81 1.47 6.21 3.31
CA LEU A 81 0.72 5.27 4.13
C LEU A 81 1.30 3.86 4.03
N GLY A 82 1.65 3.40 2.82
CA GLY A 82 2.30 2.11 2.59
C GLY A 82 3.64 1.98 3.33
N LEU A 83 4.49 2.99 3.27
CA LEU A 83 5.75 3.04 4.03
C LEU A 83 5.52 2.97 5.54
N SER A 84 4.47 3.63 6.02
CA SER A 84 4.10 3.59 7.44
C SER A 84 3.65 2.20 7.87
N PHE A 85 2.89 1.47 7.04
CA PHE A 85 2.49 0.09 7.30
C PHE A 85 3.71 -0.84 7.41
N ILE A 86 4.68 -0.72 6.48
CA ILE A 86 5.93 -1.49 6.54
C ILE A 86 6.67 -1.20 7.86
N HIS A 87 6.88 0.07 8.19
CA HIS A 87 7.58 0.45 9.40
C HIS A 87 6.98 -0.17 10.67
N PHE A 88 5.65 -0.14 10.79
CA PHE A 88 4.97 -0.73 11.94
C PHE A 88 4.95 -2.26 11.91
N SER A 89 4.92 -2.89 10.75
CA SER A 89 5.00 -4.36 10.64
C SER A 89 6.36 -4.90 11.07
N ASP A 90 7.43 -4.14 10.87
CA ASP A 90 8.77 -4.52 11.34
C ASP A 90 8.87 -4.60 12.88
N PHE A 91 8.07 -3.82 13.60
CA PHE A 91 7.94 -3.97 15.06
C PHE A 91 7.21 -5.26 15.43
N ILE A 92 6.15 -5.60 14.70
CA ILE A 92 5.39 -6.82 14.93
C ILE A 92 6.27 -8.05 14.69
N ALA A 93 7.08 -8.04 13.64
CA ALA A 93 8.00 -9.13 13.32
C ALA A 93 9.04 -9.41 14.41
N LYS A 94 9.37 -8.42 15.24
CA LYS A 94 10.27 -8.62 16.39
C LYS A 94 9.60 -9.35 17.55
N GLU A 95 8.29 -9.20 17.71
CA GLU A 95 7.51 -9.81 18.79
C GLU A 95 6.98 -11.20 18.41
N TYR A 96 6.72 -11.42 17.13
CA TYR A 96 6.12 -12.64 16.60
C TYR A 96 7.06 -13.29 15.57
N PRO A 97 7.94 -14.23 15.98
CA PRO A 97 8.94 -14.82 15.09
C PRO A 97 8.39 -15.57 13.87
N TYR A 98 7.13 -16.02 13.94
CA TYR A 98 6.43 -16.65 12.82
C TYR A 98 5.84 -15.64 11.80
N PHE A 99 5.73 -14.38 12.17
CA PHE A 99 5.31 -13.32 11.27
C PHE A 99 6.47 -12.86 10.39
N LYS A 100 6.38 -13.14 9.10
CA LYS A 100 7.44 -12.82 8.12
C LYS A 100 7.38 -11.41 7.56
N GLY A 101 6.41 -10.61 7.98
CA GLY A 101 6.19 -9.25 7.48
C GLY A 101 5.04 -9.17 6.47
N ILE A 102 4.97 -8.03 5.80
CA ILE A 102 3.94 -7.74 4.81
C ILE A 102 4.55 -7.32 3.48
N ARG A 103 3.78 -7.48 2.41
CA ARG A 103 3.98 -6.78 1.13
C ARG A 103 2.95 -5.68 1.04
N VAL A 104 3.32 -4.56 0.47
CA VAL A 104 2.42 -3.44 0.25
C VAL A 104 2.50 -3.02 -1.20
N ALA A 105 1.34 -2.98 -1.86
CA ALA A 105 1.20 -2.40 -3.19
C ALA A 105 0.39 -1.11 -3.12
N VAL A 106 0.75 -0.12 -3.94
CA VAL A 106 -0.01 1.11 -4.08
C VAL A 106 -0.24 1.41 -5.56
N HIS A 107 -1.50 1.62 -5.90
CA HIS A 107 -1.91 2.01 -7.24
C HIS A 107 -2.87 3.20 -7.19
N THR A 108 -2.72 4.15 -8.10
CA THR A 108 -3.71 5.23 -8.28
C THR A 108 -4.61 4.86 -9.45
N GLY A 109 -5.87 4.55 -9.16
CA GLY A 109 -6.81 4.04 -10.16
C GLY A 109 -8.28 4.35 -9.87
N LYS A 110 -9.15 3.87 -10.75
CA LYS A 110 -10.59 4.08 -10.64
C LYS A 110 -11.25 2.98 -9.82
N VAL A 111 -12.14 3.40 -8.90
CA VAL A 111 -13.02 2.52 -8.16
C VAL A 111 -14.45 3.06 -8.16
N HIS A 112 -15.41 2.17 -8.02
CA HIS A 112 -16.83 2.48 -7.87
C HIS A 112 -17.32 1.99 -6.51
N HIS A 113 -18.11 2.80 -5.85
CA HIS A 113 -18.91 2.36 -4.71
C HIS A 113 -20.09 1.51 -5.16
N PHE A 114 -20.36 0.46 -4.43
CA PHE A 114 -21.61 -0.28 -4.53
C PHE A 114 -22.05 -0.75 -3.13
N GLU A 115 -23.30 -1.09 -3.02
CA GLU A 115 -23.86 -1.70 -1.81
C GLU A 115 -23.89 -3.22 -2.02
N ASP A 116 -23.30 -3.97 -1.08
CA ASP A 116 -23.30 -5.43 -1.12
C ASP A 116 -24.67 -6.01 -0.72
N ILE A 117 -24.80 -7.33 -0.76
CA ILE A 117 -26.06 -8.03 -0.47
C ILE A 117 -26.55 -7.84 0.98
N LEU A 118 -25.70 -7.36 1.88
CA LEU A 118 -26.02 -7.06 3.28
C LEU A 118 -26.29 -5.57 3.52
N GLY A 119 -26.22 -4.75 2.46
CA GLY A 119 -26.41 -3.31 2.57
C GLY A 119 -25.15 -2.55 3.00
N ASN A 120 -23.97 -3.18 3.02
CA ASN A 120 -22.72 -2.50 3.37
C ASN A 120 -22.13 -1.79 2.15
N GLU A 121 -21.52 -0.62 2.36
CA GLU A 121 -20.74 0.05 1.32
C GLU A 121 -19.48 -0.76 1.02
N ASN A 122 -19.25 -1.03 -0.26
CA ASN A 122 -18.10 -1.77 -0.77
C ASN A 122 -17.59 -1.13 -2.06
N PHE A 123 -16.49 -1.66 -2.62
CA PHE A 123 -15.82 -1.10 -3.80
C PHE A 123 -15.56 -2.16 -4.86
N ILE A 124 -15.61 -1.74 -6.11
CA ILE A 124 -15.25 -2.55 -7.29
C ILE A 124 -14.57 -1.66 -8.32
N GLY A 125 -13.70 -2.21 -9.14
CA GLY A 125 -13.12 -1.51 -10.27
C GLY A 125 -11.73 -2.00 -10.66
N ASP A 126 -11.30 -1.55 -11.83
CA ASP A 126 -9.99 -1.96 -12.39
C ASP A 126 -8.83 -1.54 -11.49
N GLY A 127 -8.97 -0.42 -10.75
CA GLY A 127 -7.94 0.02 -9.83
C GLY A 127 -7.60 -1.00 -8.73
N LEU A 128 -8.60 -1.74 -8.21
CA LEU A 128 -8.36 -2.82 -7.25
C LEU A 128 -7.61 -3.98 -7.89
N ASN A 129 -8.05 -4.39 -9.09
CA ASN A 129 -7.43 -5.48 -9.84
C ASN A 129 -5.98 -5.15 -10.20
N GLU A 130 -5.72 -3.93 -10.66
CA GLU A 130 -4.36 -3.47 -10.97
C GLU A 130 -3.50 -3.44 -9.71
N CYS A 131 -3.99 -2.95 -8.58
CA CYS A 131 -3.25 -2.95 -7.31
C CYS A 131 -2.85 -4.36 -6.88
N ALA A 132 -3.75 -5.36 -7.03
CA ALA A 132 -3.47 -6.75 -6.71
C ALA A 132 -2.31 -7.33 -7.52
N ARG A 133 -2.18 -6.95 -8.79
CA ARG A 133 -1.10 -7.46 -9.67
C ARG A 133 0.30 -7.09 -9.18
N TYR A 134 0.45 -5.95 -8.49
CA TYR A 134 1.72 -5.51 -7.93
C TYR A 134 2.15 -6.35 -6.72
N VAL A 135 1.24 -6.87 -5.92
CA VAL A 135 1.55 -7.77 -4.80
C VAL A 135 1.96 -9.17 -5.29
N GLU A 136 1.41 -9.62 -6.42
CA GLU A 136 1.70 -10.93 -7.02
C GLU A 136 3.10 -11.03 -7.65
N ILE A 137 3.91 -9.96 -7.65
CA ILE A 137 5.26 -10.00 -8.24
C ILE A 137 6.12 -11.03 -7.50
N LYS A 138 6.60 -12.00 -8.25
CA LYS A 138 7.47 -13.06 -7.72
C LYS A 138 8.78 -12.48 -7.20
N ASN A 139 9.31 -13.09 -6.14
CA ASN A 139 10.59 -12.72 -5.51
C ASN A 139 10.62 -11.35 -4.79
N LEU A 140 9.47 -10.72 -4.54
CA LEU A 140 9.39 -9.68 -3.52
C LEU A 140 9.42 -10.38 -2.16
N VAL A 141 10.61 -10.59 -1.65
CA VAL A 141 10.82 -11.21 -0.34
C VAL A 141 10.99 -10.07 0.66
N VAL A 142 10.25 -10.12 1.78
CA VAL A 142 10.36 -9.18 2.90
C VAL A 142 9.69 -7.83 2.63
N SER A 143 9.10 -7.30 3.68
CA SER A 143 8.48 -5.97 3.85
C SER A 143 8.84 -4.96 2.75
N THR A 144 8.06 -4.95 1.66
CA THR A 144 8.35 -4.16 0.47
C THR A 144 7.13 -3.33 0.10
N VAL A 145 7.34 -2.06 -0.23
CA VAL A 145 6.33 -1.22 -0.88
C VAL A 145 6.65 -1.12 -2.36
N ILE A 146 5.71 -1.56 -3.16
CA ILE A 146 5.74 -1.38 -4.61
C ILE A 146 4.64 -0.40 -5.01
N ILE A 147 4.96 0.55 -5.87
CA ILE A 147 4.00 1.53 -6.36
C ILE A 147 3.95 1.50 -7.88
N SER A 148 2.75 1.65 -8.43
CA SER A 148 2.57 1.81 -9.87
C SER A 148 3.14 3.14 -10.36
N ASP A 149 3.35 3.26 -11.66
CA ASP A 149 3.76 4.52 -12.29
C ASP A 149 2.75 5.65 -11.97
N SER A 150 1.43 5.36 -12.07
CA SER A 150 0.38 6.33 -11.73
C SER A 150 0.39 6.76 -10.24
N ALA A 151 0.74 5.85 -9.33
CA ALA A 151 0.90 6.18 -7.92
C ALA A 151 2.16 7.01 -7.66
N TYR A 152 3.24 6.75 -8.41
CA TYR A 152 4.46 7.56 -8.33
C TYR A 152 4.21 8.99 -8.83
N GLU A 153 3.56 9.16 -9.98
CA GLU A 153 3.18 10.48 -10.49
C GLU A 153 2.28 11.25 -9.51
N SER A 154 1.31 10.55 -8.90
CA SER A 154 0.43 11.14 -7.89
C SER A 154 1.19 11.56 -6.62
N LEU A 155 2.17 10.76 -6.17
CA LEU A 155 3.06 11.11 -5.05
C LEU A 155 3.85 12.38 -5.36
N GLN A 156 4.46 12.49 -6.55
CA GLN A 156 5.23 13.67 -6.92
C GLN A 156 4.36 14.93 -6.92
N ALA A 157 3.13 14.83 -7.45
CA ALA A 157 2.17 15.93 -7.42
C ALA A 157 1.78 16.31 -5.98
N PHE A 158 1.53 15.32 -5.12
CA PHE A 158 1.21 15.53 -3.71
C PHE A 158 2.35 16.25 -2.97
N LEU A 159 3.59 15.80 -3.13
CA LEU A 159 4.76 16.40 -2.48
C LEU A 159 5.03 17.84 -2.94
N THR A 160 4.71 18.16 -4.19
CA THR A 160 4.81 19.54 -4.70
C THR A 160 3.85 20.48 -3.98
N LEU A 161 2.67 19.99 -3.59
CA LEU A 161 1.65 20.77 -2.88
C LEU A 161 1.87 20.80 -1.36
N HIS A 162 2.51 19.77 -0.81
CA HIS A 162 2.66 19.56 0.63
C HIS A 162 4.15 19.53 1.04
N LYS A 163 4.75 20.71 1.13
CA LYS A 163 6.19 20.87 1.40
C LYS A 163 6.66 20.24 2.71
N ASP A 164 5.81 20.22 3.74
CA ASP A 164 6.15 19.60 5.03
C ASP A 164 6.37 18.09 4.89
N PHE A 165 5.57 17.41 4.06
CA PHE A 165 5.79 15.99 3.75
C PHE A 165 7.03 15.78 2.89
N HIS A 166 7.33 16.69 1.97
CA HIS A 166 8.56 16.64 1.18
C HIS A 166 9.79 16.71 2.09
N GLN A 167 9.83 17.68 3.01
CA GLN A 167 10.92 17.82 3.99
C GLN A 167 11.05 16.58 4.87
N LEU A 168 9.92 16.03 5.38
CA LEU A 168 9.91 14.80 6.18
C LEU A 168 10.54 13.62 5.41
N LEU A 169 10.21 13.47 4.13
CA LEU A 169 10.79 12.42 3.29
C LEU A 169 12.28 12.60 3.04
N GLU A 170 12.77 13.84 2.91
CA GLU A 170 14.21 14.13 2.82
C GLU A 170 14.92 13.74 4.12
N GLU A 171 14.38 14.12 5.28
CA GLU A 171 14.90 13.77 6.61
C GLU A 171 14.96 12.26 6.84
N CYS A 172 13.95 11.52 6.35
CA CYS A 172 13.86 10.05 6.40
C CYS A 172 14.72 9.37 5.31
N GLU A 173 15.41 10.13 4.48
CA GLU A 173 16.15 9.61 3.33
C GLU A 173 15.32 8.69 2.43
N PHE A 174 14.17 9.21 2.00
CA PHE A 174 13.31 8.51 1.04
C PHE A 174 14.09 8.18 -0.24
N ARG A 175 13.89 6.96 -0.73
CA ARG A 175 14.51 6.45 -1.96
C ARG A 175 13.49 5.66 -2.77
N HIS A 176 13.73 5.61 -4.06
CA HIS A 176 13.01 4.74 -4.99
C HIS A 176 13.98 4.05 -5.95
N SER A 177 13.56 2.95 -6.51
CA SER A 177 14.28 2.25 -7.57
C SER A 177 14.15 3.00 -8.92
N SER A 178 14.87 2.52 -9.94
CA SER A 178 14.50 2.81 -11.33
C SER A 178 13.11 2.25 -11.63
N LEU A 179 12.47 2.74 -12.69
CA LEU A 179 11.25 2.13 -13.21
C LEU A 179 11.55 0.70 -13.67
N HIS A 180 10.75 -0.23 -13.20
CA HIS A 180 10.83 -1.65 -13.56
C HIS A 180 9.58 -2.07 -14.32
N THR A 181 9.74 -3.09 -15.18
CA THR A 181 8.61 -3.77 -15.83
C THR A 181 8.57 -5.23 -15.39
N PHE A 182 7.38 -5.77 -15.29
CA PHE A 182 7.12 -7.17 -15.01
C PHE A 182 5.85 -7.62 -15.76
N GLN A 183 5.71 -8.91 -15.91
CA GLN A 183 4.50 -9.51 -16.48
C GLN A 183 3.71 -10.21 -15.36
N ASP A 184 2.41 -10.01 -15.37
CA ASP A 184 1.51 -10.75 -14.50
C ASP A 184 1.22 -12.16 -15.04
N LYS A 185 0.37 -12.92 -14.35
CA LYS A 185 -0.04 -14.27 -14.76
C LYS A 185 -0.83 -14.32 -16.07
N HIS A 186 -1.29 -13.20 -16.58
CA HIS A 186 -1.99 -13.04 -17.85
C HIS A 186 -1.10 -12.50 -18.96
N ASN A 187 0.24 -12.41 -18.73
CA ASN A 187 1.22 -11.82 -19.64
C ASN A 187 0.99 -10.33 -19.95
N ILE A 188 0.26 -9.62 -19.08
CA ILE A 188 0.11 -8.17 -19.18
C ILE A 188 1.33 -7.52 -18.55
N THR A 189 1.94 -6.56 -19.27
CA THR A 189 3.10 -5.82 -18.76
C THR A 189 2.67 -4.66 -17.90
N HIS A 190 3.21 -4.62 -16.70
CA HIS A 190 3.04 -3.56 -15.73
C HIS A 190 4.37 -2.86 -15.48
N SER A 191 4.32 -1.60 -15.04
CA SER A 191 5.51 -0.85 -14.65
C SER A 191 5.31 -0.19 -13.29
N GLY A 192 6.39 -0.09 -12.51
CA GLY A 192 6.33 0.48 -11.18
C GLY A 192 7.69 0.66 -10.53
N TYR A 193 7.67 1.18 -9.33
CA TYR A 193 8.85 1.47 -8.51
C TYR A 193 8.76 0.72 -7.19
N LEU A 194 9.92 0.36 -6.65
CA LEU A 194 10.07 0.04 -5.24
C LEU A 194 10.42 1.31 -4.49
N ILE A 195 9.81 1.52 -3.35
CA ILE A 195 10.09 2.67 -2.50
C ILE A 195 10.46 2.22 -1.08
N TRP A 196 11.35 2.98 -0.43
CA TRP A 196 11.79 2.74 0.95
C TRP A 196 12.33 4.02 1.60
N MET A 197 12.53 3.97 2.92
CA MET A 197 13.23 5.00 3.69
C MET A 197 14.48 4.39 4.35
N ARG A 198 15.59 5.11 4.36
CA ARG A 198 16.84 4.62 4.98
C ARG A 198 16.92 4.94 6.47
N LYS A 199 16.41 6.09 6.88
CA LYS A 199 16.27 6.45 8.30
C LYS A 199 14.86 6.09 8.77
N GLY A 200 14.76 5.53 9.96
CA GLY A 200 13.50 5.02 10.50
C GLY A 200 13.38 3.51 10.53
N GLY A 201 14.50 2.79 10.25
CA GLY A 201 14.58 1.34 10.40
C GLY A 201 14.14 0.52 9.19
N ILE A 202 13.82 1.17 8.07
CA ILE A 202 13.43 0.45 6.85
C ILE A 202 14.68 0.06 6.06
N ILE A 203 14.92 -1.24 5.95
CA ILE A 203 15.99 -1.80 5.12
C ILE A 203 15.55 -1.71 3.65
N PRO A 204 16.42 -1.24 2.73
CA PRO A 204 16.11 -1.27 1.31
C PRO A 204 15.72 -2.69 0.89
N PRO A 205 14.64 -2.87 0.13
CA PRO A 205 14.25 -4.17 -0.35
C PRO A 205 15.36 -4.76 -1.23
N PRO A 206 15.54 -6.09 -1.27
CA PRO A 206 16.45 -6.73 -2.20
C PRO A 206 16.05 -6.35 -3.63
N LYS A 207 17.05 -6.23 -4.52
CA LYS A 207 16.78 -5.93 -5.92
C LYS A 207 15.86 -7.02 -6.49
N PRO A 208 14.68 -6.67 -7.01
CA PRO A 208 13.82 -7.66 -7.61
C PRO A 208 14.48 -8.21 -8.88
N SER A 209 14.21 -9.47 -9.19
CA SER A 209 14.70 -10.14 -10.39
C SER A 209 13.83 -9.83 -11.64
N TRP A 210 13.39 -8.61 -11.77
CA TRP A 210 12.62 -8.11 -12.91
C TRP A 210 13.44 -7.16 -13.76
N ASN A 211 13.17 -7.16 -15.06
CA ASN A 211 13.93 -6.38 -16.00
C ASN A 211 13.67 -4.88 -15.84
N ALA A 212 14.71 -4.07 -15.93
CA ALA A 212 14.53 -2.63 -15.97
C ALA A 212 13.69 -2.25 -17.19
N ALA A 213 12.73 -1.33 -17.00
CA ALA A 213 11.95 -0.82 -18.12
C ALA A 213 12.87 -0.19 -19.18
N PRO A 214 12.58 -0.31 -20.47
CA PRO A 214 13.30 0.43 -21.49
C PRO A 214 13.15 1.93 -21.19
N LYS A 215 14.26 2.67 -21.27
CA LYS A 215 14.22 4.13 -21.11
C LYS A 215 13.29 4.70 -22.17
N LYS A 216 12.24 5.40 -21.78
CA LYS A 216 11.45 6.22 -22.70
C LYS A 216 12.39 7.33 -23.22
N HIS A 217 12.72 7.29 -24.51
CA HIS A 217 13.42 8.38 -25.21
C HIS A 217 12.45 9.51 -25.52
#